data_06288e1601c732be3ad265886992ea05
#
_entry.id   06288e1601c732be3ad265886992ea05
#
_cell.length_a   1.000
_cell.length_b   1.000
_cell.length_c   1.000
_cell.angle_alpha   90.00
_cell.angle_beta   90.00
_cell.angle_gamma   90.00
#
_symmetry.space_group_name_H-M   'P 1'
#
loop_
_entity.id
_entity.type
_entity.pdbx_description
1 polymer ?
#
loop_
_entity_poly.entity_id
_entity_poly.type
_entity_poly.pdbx_seq_one_letter_code
_entity_poly.pdbx_strand_id
1 'polypeptide(L)'
;MARVVASVSRVVCRPRVSSAPSRPRVVVVARACVDQPREDDDAPRHRPKPLATAATPLALDASLTRSILLVGDGDLSFSLALARRAPNARITATTFEPRETIVSDWGGDESIRELRALPNVEDVLHSVDATRLHTRASPLHEIGANQRTGNANDDRKRWDRVLFMFPHIAGKGKISKNRDLLCGFFQSVGAVLAPFGVVEVGLVAGQGGTPADGVHRRDFGNTWMVSEQAAKGDFVLCATEPFDYEAWRECEYTPTGHWRGLTSGARSFVARDGVVHAFARPGEMPATHARCPHPVTHRRAFSIWIDEESGPGGFREPELERSVKRAVSPGVHVASLTRMEPNDWTCPSTGRTSRTYVVELTSTTLAWDGRRATEEQFRVREALATGRVPGAELR
;
A
#
# COMPACT_ATOMS: atom_id res chain seq x y z
N MET A 1 1.33 18.64 -61.19
CA MET A 1 2.38 19.61 -61.52
C MET A 1 2.38 20.70 -60.45
N ALA A 2 3.52 21.16 -60.06
CA ALA A 2 3.92 22.17 -59.08
C ALA A 2 4.36 21.61 -57.71
N ARG A 3 5.68 21.46 -57.63
CA ARG A 3 6.45 21.30 -56.40
C ARG A 3 6.51 22.67 -55.67
N VAL A 4 6.25 22.67 -54.38
CA VAL A 4 6.58 23.80 -53.50
C VAL A 4 7.71 23.31 -52.56
N VAL A 5 8.87 23.95 -52.68
CA VAL A 5 10.05 23.77 -51.86
C VAL A 5 9.92 24.74 -50.69
N ALA A 6 9.91 24.28 -49.47
CA ALA A 6 9.98 25.10 -48.27
C ALA A 6 11.42 25.13 -47.72
N SER A 7 11.99 26.31 -47.70
CA SER A 7 13.31 26.68 -47.18
C SER A 7 13.32 26.66 -45.66
N VAL A 8 14.29 25.97 -45.06
CA VAL A 8 14.54 25.96 -43.62
C VAL A 8 15.67 26.96 -43.32
N SER A 9 15.31 28.07 -42.68
CA SER A 9 16.31 29.04 -42.15
C SER A 9 16.83 28.60 -40.80
N ARG A 10 18.12 28.32 -40.71
CA ARG A 10 18.87 28.09 -39.46
C ARG A 10 19.09 29.44 -38.77
N VAL A 11 18.54 29.57 -37.55
CA VAL A 11 18.93 30.63 -36.61
C VAL A 11 20.08 30.12 -35.75
N VAL A 12 21.23 30.74 -35.89
CA VAL A 12 22.44 30.51 -35.09
C VAL A 12 22.36 31.44 -33.87
N CYS A 13 22.10 30.89 -32.69
CA CYS A 13 22.26 31.63 -31.43
C CYS A 13 23.68 31.44 -30.90
N ARG A 14 24.42 32.55 -30.79
CA ARG A 14 25.71 32.63 -30.08
C ARG A 14 25.53 32.61 -28.59
N PRO A 15 26.36 31.90 -27.78
CA PRO A 15 26.28 31.95 -26.34
C PRO A 15 26.87 33.25 -25.78
N ARG A 16 26.13 33.90 -24.90
CA ARG A 16 26.65 34.99 -24.05
C ARG A 16 27.40 34.35 -22.87
N VAL A 17 28.66 34.72 -22.75
CA VAL A 17 29.48 34.45 -21.57
C VAL A 17 29.05 35.42 -20.46
N SER A 18 28.58 34.91 -19.34
CA SER A 18 28.35 35.65 -18.11
C SER A 18 29.14 34.97 -16.99
N SER A 19 30.12 35.68 -16.50
CA SER A 19 30.95 35.32 -15.35
C SER A 19 30.17 35.51 -14.05
N ALA A 20 30.00 34.44 -13.29
CA ALA A 20 29.56 34.48 -11.92
C ALA A 20 30.55 33.70 -11.03
N PRO A 21 30.78 34.14 -9.76
CA PRO A 21 31.90 33.69 -8.94
C PRO A 21 31.68 32.26 -8.43
N SER A 22 32.76 31.48 -8.44
CA SER A 22 32.86 30.12 -7.94
C SER A 22 32.61 30.03 -6.42
N ARG A 23 31.61 29.26 -6.03
CA ARG A 23 31.47 28.78 -4.64
C ARG A 23 32.46 27.65 -4.36
N PRO A 24 33.04 27.53 -3.17
CA PRO A 24 33.99 26.48 -2.85
C PRO A 24 33.29 25.10 -2.84
N ARG A 25 33.88 24.15 -3.56
CA ARG A 25 33.51 22.73 -3.49
C ARG A 25 33.95 22.17 -2.15
N VAL A 26 32.98 21.74 -1.33
CA VAL A 26 33.26 20.86 -0.19
C VAL A 26 33.57 19.47 -0.75
N VAL A 27 34.83 19.07 -0.66
CA VAL A 27 35.26 17.71 -0.93
C VAL A 27 34.91 16.87 0.28
N VAL A 28 33.88 16.05 0.18
CA VAL A 28 33.59 15.00 1.18
C VAL A 28 34.54 13.84 0.87
N VAL A 29 35.60 13.71 1.67
CA VAL A 29 36.49 12.54 1.65
C VAL A 29 35.73 11.37 2.28
N ALA A 30 35.33 10.40 1.46
CA ALA A 30 34.83 9.12 1.93
C ALA A 30 35.98 8.37 2.63
N ARG A 31 35.92 8.28 3.95
CA ARG A 31 36.77 7.36 4.71
C ARG A 31 36.32 5.93 4.43
N ALA A 32 37.20 5.15 3.84
CA ALA A 32 37.07 3.71 3.77
C ALA A 32 37.05 3.14 5.22
N CYS A 33 35.96 2.44 5.55
CA CYS A 33 35.94 1.60 6.75
C CYS A 33 36.82 0.41 6.49
N VAL A 34 37.91 0.34 7.24
CA VAL A 34 38.80 -0.82 7.37
C VAL A 34 38.05 -1.85 8.19
N ASP A 35 37.86 -3.05 7.64
CA ASP A 35 37.38 -4.23 8.37
C ASP A 35 38.26 -4.52 9.58
N GLN A 36 37.65 -4.42 10.77
CA GLN A 36 38.24 -5.04 11.98
C GLN A 36 37.57 -6.41 12.19
N PRO A 37 38.34 -7.45 12.53
CA PRO A 37 37.79 -8.75 12.88
C PRO A 37 36.97 -8.64 14.17
N ARG A 38 35.72 -9.14 14.14
CA ARG A 38 34.88 -9.25 15.34
C ARG A 38 35.36 -10.44 16.17
N GLU A 39 35.74 -10.17 17.39
CA GLU A 39 35.97 -11.17 18.43
C GLU A 39 34.66 -11.93 18.70
N ASP A 40 34.80 -13.26 18.80
CA ASP A 40 33.74 -14.18 19.16
C ASP A 40 33.30 -13.96 20.62
N ASP A 41 32.14 -13.35 20.81
CA ASP A 41 31.46 -13.32 22.11
C ASP A 41 30.49 -14.51 22.20
N ASP A 42 31.02 -15.59 22.76
CA ASP A 42 30.29 -16.85 23.03
C ASP A 42 29.53 -16.74 24.37
N ALA A 43 28.46 -15.92 24.38
CA ALA A 43 27.49 -15.89 25.47
C ALA A 43 26.26 -16.73 25.09
N PRO A 44 25.74 -17.60 25.98
CA PRO A 44 24.59 -18.44 25.65
C PRO A 44 23.37 -17.57 25.47
N ARG A 45 23.01 -17.32 24.21
CA ARG A 45 21.75 -16.64 23.84
C ARG A 45 20.59 -17.53 24.25
N HIS A 46 19.83 -17.09 25.23
CA HIS A 46 18.54 -17.66 25.57
C HIS A 46 17.71 -17.75 24.28
N ARG A 47 17.59 -18.96 23.72
CA ARG A 47 16.62 -19.26 22.68
C ARG A 47 15.24 -18.98 23.27
N PRO A 48 14.44 -18.07 22.72
CA PRO A 48 13.03 -18.01 23.04
C PRO A 48 12.44 -19.39 22.72
N LYS A 49 11.68 -19.95 23.66
CA LYS A 49 10.93 -21.18 23.44
C LYS A 49 10.12 -21.04 22.15
N PRO A 50 10.10 -22.07 21.27
CA PRO A 50 9.23 -22.04 20.10
C PRO A 50 7.80 -21.77 20.59
N LEU A 51 7.20 -20.68 20.15
CA LEU A 51 5.76 -20.51 20.27
C LEU A 51 5.15 -21.70 19.52
N ALA A 52 4.30 -22.43 20.22
CA ALA A 52 3.59 -23.57 19.71
C ALA A 52 2.95 -23.26 18.36
N THR A 53 3.20 -24.13 17.38
CA THR A 53 2.54 -24.20 16.07
C THR A 53 2.45 -22.81 15.41
N ALA A 54 3.51 -22.43 14.71
CA ALA A 54 3.45 -21.35 13.75
C ALA A 54 2.39 -21.74 12.71
N ALA A 55 1.15 -21.31 12.96
CA ALA A 55 0.18 -21.15 11.91
C ALA A 55 0.91 -20.43 10.75
N THR A 56 0.59 -20.81 9.52
CA THR A 56 0.97 -20.01 8.34
C THR A 56 0.92 -18.54 8.75
N PRO A 57 1.95 -17.71 8.43
CA PRO A 57 2.03 -16.30 8.90
C PRO A 57 0.82 -15.43 8.56
N LEU A 58 -0.18 -15.99 8.02
CA LEU A 58 -1.43 -15.42 7.58
C LEU A 58 -2.53 -15.95 8.49
N ALA A 59 -2.46 -15.62 9.80
CA ALA A 59 -3.34 -16.14 10.84
C ALA A 59 -4.75 -15.52 10.88
N LEU A 60 -5.24 -15.00 9.76
CA LEU A 60 -6.66 -14.71 9.62
C LEU A 60 -7.39 -16.03 9.34
N ASP A 61 -7.78 -16.67 10.43
CA ASP A 61 -8.59 -17.90 10.47
C ASP A 61 -8.30 -18.93 9.36
N ALA A 62 -7.19 -19.66 9.50
CA ALA A 62 -6.78 -20.71 8.57
C ALA A 62 -7.86 -21.79 8.37
N SER A 63 -8.82 -21.91 9.28
CA SER A 63 -9.93 -22.85 9.18
C SER A 63 -10.91 -22.51 8.05
N LEU A 64 -10.99 -21.24 7.66
CA LEU A 64 -11.87 -20.76 6.56
C LEU A 64 -11.16 -20.70 5.21
N THR A 65 -9.84 -20.84 5.18
CA THR A 65 -9.08 -20.70 3.93
C THR A 65 -9.20 -21.97 3.09
N ARG A 66 -9.93 -21.89 2.00
CA ARG A 66 -10.14 -23.00 1.04
C ARG A 66 -9.34 -22.84 -0.24
N SER A 67 -9.15 -21.61 -0.68
CA SER A 67 -8.48 -21.30 -1.95
C SER A 67 -7.58 -20.07 -1.84
N ILE A 68 -6.38 -20.17 -2.40
CA ILE A 68 -5.35 -19.14 -2.34
C ILE A 68 -4.86 -18.83 -3.76
N LEU A 69 -4.84 -17.54 -4.10
CA LEU A 69 -4.18 -17.03 -5.30
C LEU A 69 -2.88 -16.31 -4.90
N LEU A 70 -1.75 -16.76 -5.44
CA LEU A 70 -0.50 -16.02 -5.34
C LEU A 70 -0.29 -15.22 -6.62
N VAL A 71 -0.04 -13.92 -6.47
CA VAL A 71 0.14 -13.02 -7.60
C VAL A 71 1.61 -12.59 -7.70
N GLY A 72 2.20 -12.79 -8.88
CA GLY A 72 3.50 -12.24 -9.23
C GLY A 72 4.68 -12.84 -8.46
N ASP A 73 4.64 -14.14 -8.16
CA ASP A 73 5.76 -14.86 -7.56
C ASP A 73 6.83 -15.14 -8.62
N GLY A 74 7.93 -14.39 -8.59
CA GLY A 74 8.91 -14.31 -9.66
C GLY A 74 9.49 -15.66 -10.08
N ASP A 75 10.04 -16.44 -9.16
CA ASP A 75 10.65 -17.75 -9.41
C ASP A 75 9.81 -18.93 -8.89
N LEU A 76 8.61 -18.65 -8.38
CA LEU A 76 7.67 -19.60 -7.80
C LEU A 76 8.15 -20.32 -6.53
N SER A 77 9.27 -19.88 -5.93
CA SER A 77 9.80 -20.49 -4.70
C SER A 77 8.89 -20.27 -3.50
N PHE A 78 8.26 -19.10 -3.39
CA PHE A 78 7.28 -18.84 -2.33
C PHE A 78 6.00 -19.66 -2.52
N SER A 79 5.53 -19.79 -3.76
CA SER A 79 4.37 -20.63 -4.10
C SER A 79 4.59 -22.08 -3.70
N LEU A 80 5.80 -22.62 -4.00
CA LEU A 80 6.18 -23.98 -3.66
C LEU A 80 6.24 -24.19 -2.13
N ALA A 81 6.90 -23.28 -1.43
CA ALA A 81 6.97 -23.31 0.03
C ALA A 81 5.57 -23.25 0.68
N LEU A 82 4.68 -22.40 0.16
CA LEU A 82 3.30 -22.31 0.63
C LEU A 82 2.50 -23.58 0.36
N ALA A 83 2.63 -24.15 -0.84
CA ALA A 83 1.91 -25.36 -1.21
C ALA A 83 2.29 -26.56 -0.32
N ARG A 84 3.57 -26.69 0.02
CA ARG A 84 4.07 -27.73 0.96
C ARG A 84 3.56 -27.49 2.38
N ARG A 85 3.48 -26.22 2.80
CA ARG A 85 3.07 -25.83 4.16
C ARG A 85 1.57 -25.84 4.41
N ALA A 86 0.77 -25.63 3.35
CA ALA A 86 -0.69 -25.58 3.41
C ALA A 86 -1.34 -26.69 2.56
N PRO A 87 -1.16 -27.98 2.89
CA PRO A 87 -1.60 -29.08 2.04
C PRO A 87 -3.13 -29.17 1.87
N ASN A 88 -3.89 -28.54 2.75
CA ASN A 88 -5.36 -28.51 2.72
C ASN A 88 -5.93 -27.31 1.94
N ALA A 89 -5.10 -26.35 1.53
CA ALA A 89 -5.53 -25.21 0.73
C ALA A 89 -5.37 -25.51 -0.76
N ARG A 90 -6.31 -25.06 -1.59
CA ARG A 90 -6.20 -25.12 -3.05
C ARG A 90 -5.45 -23.89 -3.53
N ILE A 91 -4.35 -24.08 -4.24
CA ILE A 91 -3.41 -23.02 -4.59
C ILE A 91 -3.39 -22.80 -6.10
N THR A 92 -3.53 -21.55 -6.51
CA THR A 92 -3.22 -21.06 -7.84
C THR A 92 -2.01 -20.14 -7.75
N ALA A 93 -0.90 -20.54 -8.37
CA ALA A 93 0.34 -19.77 -8.42
C ALA A 93 0.42 -18.97 -9.73
N THR A 94 0.88 -17.70 -9.67
CA THR A 94 1.01 -16.90 -10.89
C THR A 94 2.32 -16.14 -10.94
N THR A 95 2.84 -15.94 -12.15
CA THR A 95 3.99 -15.08 -12.43
C THR A 95 3.58 -13.92 -13.34
N PHE A 96 4.27 -12.78 -13.22
CA PHE A 96 4.10 -11.66 -14.16
C PHE A 96 4.80 -11.98 -15.50
N GLU A 97 6.01 -12.54 -15.43
CA GLU A 97 6.77 -12.90 -16.62
C GLU A 97 6.16 -14.14 -17.33
N PRO A 98 6.36 -14.25 -18.66
CA PRO A 98 6.02 -15.46 -19.40
C PRO A 98 6.79 -16.69 -18.90
N ARG A 99 6.25 -17.89 -19.16
CA ARG A 99 6.87 -19.14 -18.74
C ARG A 99 8.32 -19.27 -19.24
N GLU A 100 8.56 -18.88 -20.48
CA GLU A 100 9.88 -18.96 -21.12
C GLU A 100 10.91 -18.14 -20.34
N THR A 101 10.56 -16.92 -19.91
CA THR A 101 11.41 -16.07 -19.09
C THR A 101 11.65 -16.65 -17.70
N ILE A 102 10.62 -17.25 -17.07
CA ILE A 102 10.78 -17.91 -15.78
C ILE A 102 11.79 -19.05 -15.87
N VAL A 103 11.74 -19.84 -16.93
CA VAL A 103 12.67 -20.97 -17.15
C VAL A 103 14.07 -20.47 -17.49
N SER A 104 14.22 -19.51 -18.43
CA SER A 104 15.54 -19.10 -18.93
C SER A 104 16.29 -18.19 -17.96
N ASP A 105 15.58 -17.23 -17.35
CA ASP A 105 16.21 -16.15 -16.59
C ASP A 105 16.19 -16.38 -15.07
N TRP A 106 15.24 -17.19 -14.59
CA TRP A 106 15.02 -17.43 -13.16
C TRP A 106 15.31 -18.87 -12.72
N GLY A 107 15.55 -19.80 -13.67
CA GLY A 107 15.76 -21.21 -13.37
C GLY A 107 14.52 -21.91 -12.79
N GLY A 108 13.32 -21.41 -13.05
CA GLY A 108 12.09 -21.85 -12.41
C GLY A 108 11.47 -23.12 -12.96
N ASP A 109 12.12 -23.85 -13.89
CA ASP A 109 11.55 -25.09 -14.48
C ASP A 109 11.31 -26.17 -13.42
N GLU A 110 12.21 -26.30 -12.45
CA GLU A 110 12.05 -27.25 -11.35
C GLU A 110 10.87 -26.87 -10.46
N SER A 111 10.77 -25.61 -10.03
CA SER A 111 9.65 -25.11 -9.22
C SER A 111 8.30 -25.33 -9.92
N ILE A 112 8.23 -25.10 -11.25
CA ILE A 112 7.01 -25.34 -12.03
C ILE A 112 6.64 -26.83 -12.01
N ARG A 113 7.62 -27.72 -12.22
CA ARG A 113 7.40 -29.17 -12.21
C ARG A 113 6.91 -29.66 -10.85
N GLU A 114 7.59 -29.24 -9.79
CA GLU A 114 7.25 -29.63 -8.43
C GLU A 114 5.88 -29.10 -8.02
N LEU A 115 5.57 -27.83 -8.28
CA LEU A 115 4.24 -27.26 -8.02
C LEU A 115 3.14 -28.07 -8.69
N ARG A 116 3.31 -28.40 -9.99
CA ARG A 116 2.31 -29.17 -10.74
C ARG A 116 2.16 -30.62 -10.27
N ALA A 117 3.13 -31.14 -9.53
CA ALA A 117 3.07 -32.47 -8.94
C ALA A 117 2.33 -32.50 -7.59
N LEU A 118 2.13 -31.35 -6.95
CA LEU A 118 1.45 -31.27 -5.66
C LEU A 118 -0.08 -31.32 -5.83
N PRO A 119 -0.79 -32.18 -5.07
CA PRO A 119 -2.23 -32.42 -5.26
C PRO A 119 -3.10 -31.21 -4.89
N ASN A 120 -2.57 -30.28 -4.11
CA ASN A 120 -3.25 -29.07 -3.68
C ASN A 120 -2.96 -27.84 -4.55
N VAL A 121 -2.14 -27.99 -5.60
CA VAL A 121 -1.91 -26.94 -6.60
C VAL A 121 -2.87 -27.15 -7.77
N GLU A 122 -3.77 -26.23 -7.97
CA GLU A 122 -4.77 -26.31 -9.03
C GLU A 122 -4.22 -25.83 -10.36
N ASP A 123 -3.46 -24.71 -10.35
CA ASP A 123 -2.91 -24.12 -11.56
C ASP A 123 -1.60 -23.37 -11.30
N VAL A 124 -0.74 -23.32 -12.32
CA VAL A 124 0.45 -22.48 -12.42
C VAL A 124 0.35 -21.68 -13.71
N LEU A 125 0.04 -20.37 -13.57
CA LEU A 125 -0.22 -19.47 -14.67
C LEU A 125 0.89 -18.44 -14.82
N HIS A 126 1.13 -18.04 -16.06
CA HIS A 126 2.16 -17.06 -16.40
C HIS A 126 1.54 -15.85 -17.10
N SER A 127 2.29 -14.74 -17.19
CA SER A 127 1.84 -13.50 -17.83
C SER A 127 0.59 -12.89 -17.15
N VAL A 128 0.49 -13.02 -15.84
CA VAL A 128 -0.61 -12.47 -15.05
C VAL A 128 -0.21 -11.09 -14.50
N ASP A 129 -0.83 -10.04 -15.04
CA ASP A 129 -0.65 -8.67 -14.56
C ASP A 129 -1.52 -8.42 -13.32
N ALA A 130 -0.88 -8.20 -12.17
CA ALA A 130 -1.53 -7.90 -10.90
C ALA A 130 -2.50 -6.70 -10.97
N THR A 131 -2.24 -5.74 -11.84
CA THR A 131 -3.08 -4.55 -12.01
C THR A 131 -4.29 -4.78 -12.90
N ARG A 132 -4.41 -5.97 -13.51
CA ARG A 132 -5.44 -6.32 -14.50
C ARG A 132 -6.12 -7.67 -14.25
N LEU A 133 -6.16 -8.15 -13.02
CA LEU A 133 -6.77 -9.45 -12.65
C LEU A 133 -8.24 -9.54 -13.09
N HIS A 134 -8.94 -8.40 -13.11
CA HIS A 134 -10.36 -8.29 -13.46
C HIS A 134 -10.63 -8.35 -14.97
N THR A 135 -9.62 -8.23 -15.82
CA THR A 135 -9.81 -8.12 -17.27
C THR A 135 -10.01 -9.50 -17.92
N ARG A 136 -10.74 -9.52 -19.05
CA ARG A 136 -10.91 -10.74 -19.84
C ARG A 136 -9.61 -11.26 -20.45
N ALA A 137 -8.62 -10.39 -20.61
CA ALA A 137 -7.28 -10.74 -21.10
C ALA A 137 -6.41 -11.40 -20.03
N SER A 138 -6.82 -11.43 -18.78
CA SER A 138 -6.10 -12.11 -17.70
C SER A 138 -6.23 -13.62 -17.88
N PRO A 139 -5.11 -14.39 -17.79
CA PRO A 139 -5.15 -15.86 -17.80
C PRO A 139 -6.07 -16.46 -16.72
N LEU A 140 -6.32 -15.73 -15.63
CA LEU A 140 -7.26 -16.13 -14.56
C LEU A 140 -8.71 -16.29 -15.07
N HIS A 141 -9.08 -15.62 -16.16
CA HIS A 141 -10.41 -15.70 -16.71
C HIS A 141 -10.71 -17.07 -17.34
N GLU A 142 -9.68 -17.75 -17.86
CA GLU A 142 -9.82 -19.05 -18.50
C GLU A 142 -10.13 -20.17 -17.49
N ILE A 143 -9.65 -20.05 -16.25
CA ILE A 143 -9.91 -21.03 -15.19
C ILE A 143 -11.39 -21.05 -14.80
N GLY A 144 -12.03 -19.90 -14.72
CA GLY A 144 -13.46 -19.78 -14.38
C GLY A 144 -14.37 -20.42 -15.43
N ALA A 145 -13.99 -20.34 -16.71
CA ALA A 145 -14.76 -20.89 -17.82
C ALA A 145 -14.87 -22.43 -17.78
N ASN A 146 -13.90 -23.12 -17.20
CA ASN A 146 -13.87 -24.58 -17.08
C ASN A 146 -14.59 -25.14 -15.84
N GLN A 147 -14.93 -24.29 -14.87
CA GLN A 147 -15.62 -24.68 -13.62
C GLN A 147 -17.06 -24.12 -13.59
N ARG A 148 -17.87 -24.43 -14.57
CA ARG A 148 -19.28 -23.99 -14.63
C ARG A 148 -20.07 -24.49 -13.41
N THR A 149 -20.20 -23.66 -12.42
CA THR A 149 -21.22 -23.78 -11.39
C THR A 149 -22.41 -22.92 -11.79
N GLY A 150 -23.41 -23.54 -12.34
CA GLY A 150 -24.79 -23.23 -12.66
C GLY A 150 -25.44 -21.85 -12.53
N ASN A 151 -24.70 -20.77 -12.32
CA ASN A 151 -25.24 -19.42 -12.29
C ASN A 151 -24.67 -18.59 -13.46
N ALA A 152 -25.48 -18.36 -14.47
CA ALA A 152 -25.12 -17.82 -15.78
C ALA A 152 -24.58 -16.36 -15.80
N ASN A 153 -24.44 -15.69 -14.69
CA ASN A 153 -24.04 -14.26 -14.64
C ASN A 153 -22.66 -13.95 -14.00
N ASP A 154 -21.99 -14.88 -13.34
CA ASP A 154 -20.63 -14.64 -12.80
C ASP A 154 -19.83 -15.95 -12.76
N ASP A 155 -19.32 -16.37 -13.92
CA ASP A 155 -18.53 -17.60 -14.09
C ASP A 155 -17.06 -17.47 -13.63
N ARG A 156 -16.69 -16.42 -12.87
CA ARG A 156 -15.33 -16.20 -12.44
C ARG A 156 -15.00 -16.97 -11.20
N LYS A 157 -13.87 -17.66 -11.22
CA LYS A 157 -13.29 -18.24 -10.01
C LYS A 157 -12.91 -17.12 -9.05
N ARG A 158 -13.21 -17.31 -7.79
CA ARG A 158 -12.88 -16.39 -6.69
C ARG A 158 -12.08 -17.13 -5.65
N TRP A 159 -11.13 -16.41 -5.02
CA TRP A 159 -10.26 -16.96 -4.01
C TRP A 159 -10.56 -16.37 -2.64
N ASP A 160 -10.47 -17.19 -1.59
CA ASP A 160 -10.65 -16.76 -0.21
C ASP A 160 -9.49 -15.85 0.24
N ARG A 161 -8.30 -16.08 -0.33
CA ARG A 161 -7.11 -15.26 -0.07
C ARG A 161 -6.37 -14.96 -1.36
N VAL A 162 -5.91 -13.72 -1.47
CA VAL A 162 -5.02 -13.29 -2.55
C VAL A 162 -3.76 -12.71 -1.96
N LEU A 163 -2.62 -13.31 -2.28
CA LEU A 163 -1.31 -12.94 -1.76
C LEU A 163 -0.47 -12.26 -2.83
N PHE A 164 0.12 -11.11 -2.49
CA PHE A 164 1.10 -10.41 -3.31
C PHE A 164 2.34 -10.12 -2.48
N MET A 165 3.29 -11.05 -2.54
CA MET A 165 4.45 -11.02 -1.66
C MET A 165 5.60 -10.26 -2.31
N PHE A 166 6.07 -9.22 -1.61
CA PHE A 166 7.19 -8.37 -2.01
C PHE A 166 7.08 -7.81 -3.43
N PRO A 167 5.91 -7.24 -3.80
CA PRO A 167 5.70 -6.64 -5.11
C PRO A 167 6.74 -5.56 -5.38
N HIS A 168 7.20 -5.47 -6.62
CA HIS A 168 8.14 -4.43 -6.99
C HIS A 168 8.18 -4.23 -8.51
N ILE A 169 8.38 -2.98 -8.94
CA ILE A 169 8.60 -2.67 -10.36
C ILE A 169 10.09 -2.73 -10.68
N ALA A 170 10.45 -3.45 -11.74
CA ALA A 170 11.83 -3.55 -12.19
C ALA A 170 12.44 -2.17 -12.54
N GLY A 171 13.75 -2.02 -12.30
CA GLY A 171 14.53 -0.83 -12.59
C GLY A 171 14.85 0.03 -11.37
N LYS A 172 15.20 1.32 -11.58
CA LYS A 172 15.45 2.26 -10.48
C LYS A 172 14.15 2.48 -9.71
N GLY A 173 14.00 1.81 -8.57
CA GLY A 173 12.78 1.76 -7.76
C GLY A 173 12.27 3.14 -7.34
N LYS A 174 11.44 3.76 -8.17
CA LYS A 174 10.74 4.99 -7.80
C LYS A 174 9.56 4.64 -6.92
N ILE A 175 9.48 5.25 -5.75
CA ILE A 175 8.38 5.08 -4.80
C ILE A 175 7.02 5.27 -5.48
N SER A 176 6.88 6.29 -6.35
CA SER A 176 5.64 6.55 -7.09
C SER A 176 5.19 5.37 -7.93
N LYS A 177 6.10 4.72 -8.66
CA LYS A 177 5.76 3.56 -9.51
C LYS A 177 5.29 2.35 -8.69
N ASN A 178 5.89 2.12 -7.52
CA ASN A 178 5.46 1.04 -6.62
C ASN A 178 4.11 1.38 -5.98
N ARG A 179 3.82 2.65 -5.70
CA ARG A 179 2.48 3.09 -5.31
C ARG A 179 1.45 2.85 -6.41
N ASP A 180 1.80 3.16 -7.67
CA ASP A 180 0.93 2.92 -8.82
C ASP A 180 0.66 1.42 -9.00
N LEU A 181 1.67 0.55 -8.82
CA LEU A 181 1.51 -0.90 -8.83
C LEU A 181 0.52 -1.37 -7.76
N LEU A 182 0.71 -0.95 -6.50
CA LEU A 182 -0.19 -1.32 -5.41
C LEU A 182 -1.61 -0.78 -5.64
N CYS A 183 -1.73 0.47 -6.10
CA CYS A 183 -3.02 1.06 -6.43
C CYS A 183 -3.77 0.24 -7.49
N GLY A 184 -3.10 -0.07 -8.62
CA GLY A 184 -3.67 -0.89 -9.69
C GLY A 184 -4.03 -2.30 -9.22
N PHE A 185 -3.19 -2.92 -8.38
CA PHE A 185 -3.48 -4.21 -7.78
C PHE A 185 -4.76 -4.16 -6.93
N PHE A 186 -4.87 -3.23 -6.00
CA PHE A 186 -6.06 -3.12 -5.14
C PHE A 186 -7.34 -2.78 -5.91
N GLN A 187 -7.25 -1.98 -6.96
CA GLN A 187 -8.38 -1.71 -7.85
C GLN A 187 -8.82 -2.94 -8.65
N SER A 188 -7.92 -3.89 -8.86
CA SER A 188 -8.13 -5.08 -9.68
C SER A 188 -8.56 -6.31 -8.87
N VAL A 189 -7.96 -6.50 -7.69
CA VAL A 189 -8.09 -7.73 -6.91
C VAL A 189 -9.50 -8.02 -6.41
N GLY A 190 -10.31 -6.98 -6.19
CA GLY A 190 -11.69 -7.13 -5.74
C GLY A 190 -12.54 -8.01 -6.65
N ALA A 191 -12.24 -8.07 -7.95
CA ALA A 191 -13.00 -8.89 -8.90
C ALA A 191 -12.75 -10.40 -8.77
N VAL A 192 -11.61 -10.79 -8.21
CA VAL A 192 -11.20 -12.19 -8.03
C VAL A 192 -11.27 -12.65 -6.57
N LEU A 193 -11.57 -11.74 -5.65
CA LEU A 193 -11.68 -12.04 -4.22
C LEU A 193 -13.09 -12.53 -3.88
N ALA A 194 -13.19 -13.63 -3.14
CA ALA A 194 -14.44 -14.16 -2.61
C ALA A 194 -15.09 -13.17 -1.60
N PRO A 195 -16.39 -13.27 -1.32
CA PRO A 195 -17.01 -12.58 -0.18
C PRO A 195 -16.28 -12.95 1.12
N PHE A 196 -16.03 -11.97 1.98
CA PHE A 196 -15.23 -12.09 3.20
C PHE A 196 -13.79 -12.56 2.98
N GLY A 197 -13.31 -12.52 1.75
CA GLY A 197 -11.93 -12.85 1.41
C GLY A 197 -10.95 -11.78 1.88
N VAL A 198 -9.68 -12.18 2.01
CA VAL A 198 -8.58 -11.34 2.52
C VAL A 198 -7.50 -11.18 1.45
N VAL A 199 -7.01 -9.96 1.30
CA VAL A 199 -5.86 -9.63 0.46
C VAL A 199 -4.66 -9.40 1.34
N GLU A 200 -3.53 -10.02 1.03
CA GLU A 200 -2.30 -9.90 1.81
C GLU A 200 -1.15 -9.41 0.94
N VAL A 201 -0.48 -8.37 1.44
CA VAL A 201 0.66 -7.76 0.77
C VAL A 201 1.86 -7.81 1.71
N GLY A 202 2.86 -8.60 1.34
CA GLY A 202 4.15 -8.60 2.02
C GLY A 202 5.03 -7.48 1.49
N LEU A 203 5.62 -6.67 2.38
CA LEU A 203 6.52 -5.58 2.03
C LEU A 203 7.81 -5.68 2.84
N VAL A 204 8.92 -5.22 2.26
CA VAL A 204 10.16 -5.04 3.01
C VAL A 204 9.94 -3.97 4.09
N ALA A 205 10.55 -4.17 5.26
CA ALA A 205 10.44 -3.24 6.38
C ALA A 205 10.74 -1.78 5.97
N GLY A 206 9.89 -0.88 6.41
CA GLY A 206 9.96 0.55 6.07
C GLY A 206 9.35 0.93 4.73
N GLN A 207 8.77 -0.01 3.97
CA GLN A 207 8.05 0.30 2.75
C GLN A 207 6.56 0.55 2.97
N GLY A 208 5.93 -0.13 3.93
CA GLY A 208 4.49 -0.10 4.15
C GLY A 208 3.95 1.26 4.57
N GLY A 209 4.68 1.96 5.41
CA GLY A 209 4.26 3.24 6.00
C GLY A 209 3.31 3.04 7.16
N THR A 210 3.36 1.88 7.82
CA THR A 210 2.61 1.59 9.03
C THR A 210 3.52 1.55 10.26
N PRO A 211 3.00 1.70 11.48
CA PRO A 211 3.77 1.49 12.70
C PRO A 211 4.40 0.10 12.82
N ALA A 212 3.86 -0.89 12.12
CA ALA A 212 4.42 -2.25 12.09
C ALA A 212 5.81 -2.33 11.44
N ASP A 213 6.23 -1.33 10.67
CA ASP A 213 7.61 -1.20 10.16
C ASP A 213 8.66 -1.07 11.29
N GLY A 214 8.24 -0.84 12.55
CA GLY A 214 9.09 -0.83 13.74
C GLY A 214 10.27 0.13 13.63
N VAL A 215 11.47 -0.38 13.85
CA VAL A 215 12.74 0.39 13.79
C VAL A 215 13.09 0.88 12.38
N HIS A 216 12.49 0.28 11.34
CA HIS A 216 12.68 0.66 9.94
C HIS A 216 11.68 1.73 9.46
N ARG A 217 10.85 2.23 10.36
CA ARG A 217 9.84 3.25 10.04
C ARG A 217 10.47 4.48 9.40
N ARG A 218 9.86 4.94 8.32
CA ARG A 218 10.23 6.16 7.57
C ARG A 218 9.12 7.18 7.66
N ASP A 219 9.43 8.42 7.27
CA ASP A 219 8.39 9.42 7.04
C ASP A 219 7.36 8.87 6.05
N PHE A 220 6.08 9.02 6.35
CA PHE A 220 4.98 8.45 5.56
C PHE A 220 5.09 8.78 4.07
N GLY A 221 5.49 10.03 3.75
CA GLY A 221 5.73 10.50 2.37
C GLY A 221 6.85 9.74 1.63
N ASN A 222 7.76 9.07 2.36
CA ASN A 222 8.87 8.30 1.81
C ASN A 222 8.61 6.78 1.81
N THR A 223 7.36 6.38 1.99
CA THR A 223 6.91 4.97 1.96
C THR A 223 6.00 4.70 0.75
N TRP A 224 5.57 3.47 0.59
CA TRP A 224 4.61 3.12 -0.46
C TRP A 224 3.16 3.42 -0.06
N MET A 225 2.93 3.84 1.19
CA MET A 225 1.61 4.21 1.71
C MET A 225 0.58 3.11 1.45
N VAL A 226 0.87 1.88 1.88
CA VAL A 226 0.10 0.69 1.49
C VAL A 226 -1.39 0.84 1.83
N SER A 227 -1.73 1.39 3.00
CA SER A 227 -3.12 1.62 3.40
C SER A 227 -3.84 2.62 2.49
N GLU A 228 -3.16 3.68 2.03
CA GLU A 228 -3.68 4.64 1.06
C GLU A 228 -3.94 4.02 -0.31
N GLN A 229 -3.03 3.16 -0.77
CA GLN A 229 -3.23 2.48 -2.06
C GLN A 229 -4.37 1.46 -1.96
N ALA A 230 -4.47 0.76 -0.84
CA ALA A 230 -5.55 -0.19 -0.58
C ALA A 230 -6.93 0.51 -0.55
N ALA A 231 -7.01 1.67 0.11
CA ALA A 231 -8.25 2.44 0.18
C ALA A 231 -8.78 2.89 -1.19
N LYS A 232 -7.90 3.12 -2.17
CA LYS A 232 -8.30 3.45 -3.55
C LYS A 232 -8.99 2.28 -4.28
N GLY A 233 -8.77 1.05 -3.82
CA GLY A 233 -9.44 -0.16 -4.28
C GLY A 233 -10.60 -0.60 -3.37
N ASP A 234 -10.99 0.25 -2.42
CA ASP A 234 -12.02 0.00 -1.40
C ASP A 234 -11.68 -1.12 -0.42
N PHE A 235 -10.43 -1.13 0.06
CA PHE A 235 -9.95 -2.05 1.09
C PHE A 235 -9.50 -1.32 2.36
N VAL A 236 -9.68 -1.99 3.50
CA VAL A 236 -9.28 -1.54 4.85
C VAL A 236 -8.19 -2.47 5.38
N LEU A 237 -7.13 -1.91 5.93
CA LEU A 237 -6.13 -2.68 6.66
C LEU A 237 -6.78 -3.29 7.90
N CYS A 238 -6.76 -4.61 8.05
CA CYS A 238 -7.35 -5.31 9.18
C CYS A 238 -6.32 -5.98 10.10
N ALA A 239 -5.13 -6.32 9.60
CA ALA A 239 -4.03 -6.83 10.41
C ALA A 239 -2.66 -6.50 9.82
N THR A 240 -1.63 -6.53 10.66
CA THR A 240 -0.22 -6.50 10.26
C THR A 240 0.53 -7.56 11.06
N GLU A 241 1.37 -8.34 10.38
CA GLU A 241 2.15 -9.40 10.99
C GLU A 241 3.60 -9.34 10.48
N PRO A 242 4.59 -9.67 11.32
CA PRO A 242 5.95 -9.88 10.84
C PRO A 242 5.99 -11.01 9.82
N PHE A 243 6.77 -10.83 8.76
CA PHE A 243 7.07 -11.92 7.83
C PHE A 243 8.07 -12.86 8.47
N ASP A 244 7.64 -14.07 8.81
CA ASP A 244 8.49 -15.09 9.45
C ASP A 244 9.47 -15.69 8.42
N TYR A 245 10.52 -14.90 8.11
CA TYR A 245 11.52 -15.26 7.12
C TYR A 245 12.17 -16.62 7.40
N GLU A 246 12.50 -16.92 8.66
CA GLU A 246 13.21 -18.15 9.00
C GLU A 246 12.30 -19.38 8.79
N ALA A 247 11.03 -19.29 9.17
CA ALA A 247 10.05 -20.37 8.92
C ALA A 247 9.82 -20.62 7.43
N TRP A 248 9.85 -19.58 6.59
CA TRP A 248 9.75 -19.74 5.14
C TRP A 248 11.01 -20.30 4.53
N ARG A 249 12.19 -19.91 5.03
CA ARG A 249 13.48 -20.47 4.61
C ARG A 249 13.59 -21.97 4.94
N GLU A 250 13.05 -22.40 6.07
CA GLU A 250 12.96 -23.85 6.40
C GLU A 250 12.09 -24.64 5.39
N CYS A 251 11.17 -23.96 4.69
CA CYS A 251 10.38 -24.50 3.59
C CYS A 251 11.04 -24.28 2.20
N GLU A 252 12.33 -23.99 2.16
CA GLU A 252 13.13 -23.76 0.94
C GLU A 252 12.78 -22.50 0.15
N TYR A 253 12.03 -21.54 0.75
CA TYR A 253 11.83 -20.24 0.13
C TYR A 253 13.14 -19.45 0.06
N THR A 254 13.48 -19.00 -1.14
CA THR A 254 14.64 -18.15 -1.40
C THR A 254 14.20 -16.85 -2.06
N PRO A 255 14.30 -15.69 -1.40
CA PRO A 255 13.94 -14.41 -2.00
C PRO A 255 14.95 -14.03 -3.08
N THR A 256 14.56 -14.04 -4.34
CA THR A 256 15.43 -13.84 -5.50
C THR A 256 15.50 -12.40 -6.00
N GLY A 257 14.59 -11.54 -5.63
CA GLY A 257 14.59 -10.13 -6.06
C GLY A 257 14.39 -9.96 -7.58
N HIS A 258 14.79 -8.79 -8.10
CA HIS A 258 14.59 -8.42 -9.54
C HIS A 258 15.72 -8.84 -10.44
N TRP A 259 16.42 -9.90 -10.15
CA TRP A 259 17.61 -10.16 -10.94
C TRP A 259 17.32 -10.89 -12.23
N ARG A 260 17.77 -10.32 -13.34
CA ARG A 260 17.73 -10.94 -14.66
C ARG A 260 19.11 -11.55 -14.95
N GLY A 261 19.21 -12.88 -14.96
CA GLY A 261 20.33 -13.66 -15.48
C GLY A 261 21.14 -14.43 -14.44
N LEU A 262 21.28 -15.71 -14.70
CA LEU A 262 22.06 -16.70 -13.95
C LEU A 262 23.56 -16.39 -13.85
N THR A 263 24.08 -15.36 -14.54
CA THR A 263 25.51 -15.18 -14.78
C THR A 263 26.21 -14.18 -13.85
N SER A 264 25.53 -13.44 -12.99
CA SER A 264 26.18 -12.46 -12.14
C SER A 264 25.53 -12.32 -10.75
N GLY A 265 25.67 -13.32 -9.89
CA GLY A 265 25.42 -13.27 -8.46
C GLY A 265 24.05 -12.66 -8.10
N ALA A 266 23.03 -13.47 -8.01
CA ALA A 266 21.69 -13.08 -7.62
C ALA A 266 21.74 -12.20 -6.36
N ARG A 267 21.28 -10.94 -6.45
CA ARG A 267 21.07 -10.10 -5.27
C ARG A 267 19.75 -10.50 -4.66
N SER A 268 19.79 -11.32 -3.61
CA SER A 268 18.62 -11.51 -2.77
C SER A 268 18.19 -10.17 -2.18
N PHE A 269 16.88 -9.89 -2.16
CA PHE A 269 16.39 -8.78 -1.36
C PHE A 269 16.26 -9.23 0.10
N VAL A 270 16.34 -8.29 1.05
CA VAL A 270 16.23 -8.61 2.47
C VAL A 270 14.75 -8.72 2.83
N ALA A 271 14.21 -9.93 2.80
CA ALA A 271 12.84 -10.22 3.27
C ALA A 271 12.77 -10.36 4.80
N ARG A 272 13.93 -10.46 5.47
CA ARG A 272 14.04 -10.53 6.93
C ARG A 272 13.30 -9.39 7.55
N ASP A 273 12.77 -9.07 8.43
CA ASP A 273 12.02 -7.92 8.96
C ASP A 273 10.87 -7.43 8.06
N GLY A 274 10.48 -8.20 7.05
CA GLY A 274 9.32 -7.89 6.23
C GLY A 274 8.03 -7.85 7.05
N VAL A 275 7.04 -7.11 6.55
CA VAL A 275 5.72 -7.00 7.17
C VAL A 275 4.65 -7.43 6.19
N VAL A 276 3.79 -8.34 6.60
CA VAL A 276 2.57 -8.72 5.88
C VAL A 276 1.43 -7.82 6.34
N HIS A 277 0.75 -7.20 5.39
CA HIS A 277 -0.40 -6.35 5.62
C HIS A 277 -1.64 -7.04 5.07
N ALA A 278 -2.62 -7.33 5.92
CA ALA A 278 -3.86 -7.98 5.54
C ALA A 278 -4.99 -6.96 5.42
N PHE A 279 -5.77 -7.07 4.33
CA PHE A 279 -6.83 -6.15 3.96
C PHE A 279 -8.12 -6.90 3.67
N ALA A 280 -9.25 -6.29 4.03
CA ALA A 280 -10.58 -6.78 3.68
C ALA A 280 -11.46 -5.62 3.16
N ARG A 281 -12.57 -5.94 2.53
CA ARG A 281 -13.55 -4.91 2.16
C ARG A 281 -14.22 -4.31 3.40
N PRO A 282 -14.62 -3.02 3.38
CA PRO A 282 -15.47 -2.45 4.41
C PRO A 282 -16.71 -3.32 4.64
N GLY A 283 -16.99 -3.64 5.92
CA GLY A 283 -18.12 -4.51 6.29
C GLY A 283 -17.88 -6.03 6.17
N GLU A 284 -16.78 -6.44 5.50
CA GLU A 284 -16.38 -7.86 5.37
C GLU A 284 -15.13 -8.18 6.20
N MET A 285 -14.74 -7.29 7.11
CA MET A 285 -13.58 -7.51 7.98
C MET A 285 -13.84 -8.69 8.94
N PRO A 286 -12.84 -9.56 9.18
CA PRO A 286 -12.97 -10.64 10.16
C PRO A 286 -13.37 -10.10 11.54
N ALA A 287 -14.24 -10.78 12.26
CA ALA A 287 -14.76 -10.32 13.56
C ALA A 287 -13.64 -10.03 14.57
N THR A 288 -12.58 -10.82 14.54
CA THR A 288 -11.37 -10.63 15.37
C THR A 288 -10.53 -9.42 14.98
N HIS A 289 -10.76 -8.85 13.78
CA HIS A 289 -10.00 -7.75 13.19
C HIS A 289 -10.94 -6.69 12.59
N ALA A 290 -12.04 -6.42 13.27
CA ALA A 290 -13.12 -5.56 12.78
C ALA A 290 -12.75 -4.07 12.70
N ARG A 291 -11.51 -3.69 13.06
CA ARG A 291 -11.03 -2.31 13.02
C ARG A 291 -9.61 -2.25 12.51
N CYS A 292 -9.30 -1.23 11.73
CA CYS A 292 -7.94 -0.94 11.29
C CYS A 292 -7.00 -0.73 12.49
N PRO A 293 -5.92 -1.52 12.63
CA PRO A 293 -4.97 -1.37 13.74
C PRO A 293 -4.10 -0.11 13.63
N HIS A 294 -3.92 0.40 12.42
CA HIS A 294 -3.05 1.54 12.12
C HIS A 294 -3.78 2.53 11.19
N PRO A 295 -4.82 3.22 11.67
CA PRO A 295 -5.59 4.13 10.85
C PRO A 295 -4.75 5.35 10.44
N VAL A 296 -4.86 5.73 9.17
CA VAL A 296 -4.22 6.93 8.64
C VAL A 296 -5.02 8.15 9.07
N THR A 297 -4.32 9.20 9.51
CA THR A 297 -4.93 10.49 9.85
C THR A 297 -4.63 11.52 8.76
N HIS A 298 -5.67 12.17 8.28
CA HIS A 298 -5.55 13.25 7.30
C HIS A 298 -5.88 14.59 7.93
N ARG A 299 -4.98 15.54 7.71
CA ARG A 299 -5.15 16.92 8.17
C ARG A 299 -5.80 17.77 7.08
N ARG A 300 -6.84 18.53 7.44
CA ARG A 300 -7.53 19.46 6.56
C ARG A 300 -7.76 20.78 7.28
N ALA A 301 -7.56 21.91 6.59
CA ALA A 301 -7.75 23.21 7.16
C ALA A 301 -9.01 23.88 6.61
N PHE A 302 -9.67 24.65 7.44
CA PHE A 302 -10.74 25.57 7.04
C PHE A 302 -10.67 26.85 7.85
N SER A 303 -11.18 27.96 7.28
CA SER A 303 -11.22 29.26 7.96
C SER A 303 -12.66 29.70 8.13
N ILE A 304 -12.94 30.34 9.24
CA ILE A 304 -14.24 30.93 9.56
C ILE A 304 -14.07 32.40 9.94
N TRP A 305 -15.06 33.20 9.63
CA TRP A 305 -15.26 34.49 10.26
C TRP A 305 -15.88 34.26 11.63
N ILE A 306 -15.39 34.97 12.64
CA ILE A 306 -15.90 34.86 14.01
C ILE A 306 -16.49 36.19 14.45
N ASP A 307 -17.53 36.09 15.28
CA ASP A 307 -18.11 37.18 16.02
C ASP A 307 -17.76 36.98 17.50
N GLU A 308 -16.91 37.86 18.02
CA GLU A 308 -16.42 37.80 19.41
C GLU A 308 -17.35 38.49 20.40
N GLU A 309 -18.57 38.92 20.00
CA GLU A 309 -19.51 39.52 20.91
C GLU A 309 -19.78 38.62 22.13
N SER A 310 -19.63 39.24 23.31
CA SER A 310 -19.88 38.61 24.60
C SER A 310 -21.37 38.45 24.83
N GLY A 311 -21.96 37.33 24.35
CA GLY A 311 -23.39 37.07 24.55
C GLY A 311 -23.80 35.67 24.15
N PRO A 312 -25.08 35.31 24.31
CA PRO A 312 -25.59 33.98 23.95
C PRO A 312 -25.42 33.59 22.45
N GLY A 313 -25.20 34.59 21.59
CA GLY A 313 -24.99 34.41 20.14
C GLY A 313 -23.53 34.46 19.71
N GLY A 314 -22.56 34.74 20.62
CA GLY A 314 -21.14 34.83 20.27
C GLY A 314 -20.50 33.50 19.99
N PHE A 315 -19.35 33.52 19.26
CA PHE A 315 -18.60 32.33 18.88
C PHE A 315 -18.06 31.56 20.09
N ARG A 316 -18.24 30.21 20.06
CA ARG A 316 -17.71 29.31 21.09
C ARG A 316 -17.04 28.09 20.44
N GLU A 317 -15.76 27.86 20.73
CA GLU A 317 -15.02 26.72 20.19
C GLU A 317 -15.66 25.34 20.48
N PRO A 318 -16.22 25.05 21.65
CA PRO A 318 -16.91 23.78 21.90
C PRO A 318 -18.14 23.55 21.02
N GLU A 319 -18.78 24.59 20.52
CA GLU A 319 -19.91 24.49 19.60
C GLU A 319 -19.44 24.23 18.18
N LEU A 320 -18.34 24.83 17.77
CA LEU A 320 -17.65 24.52 16.52
C LEU A 320 -17.24 23.04 16.51
N GLU A 321 -16.59 22.57 17.57
CA GLU A 321 -16.15 21.18 17.67
C GLU A 321 -17.32 20.19 17.57
N ARG A 322 -18.41 20.48 18.30
CA ARG A 322 -19.64 19.66 18.20
C ARG A 322 -20.23 19.65 16.81
N SER A 323 -20.24 20.79 16.13
CA SER A 323 -20.75 20.91 14.75
C SER A 323 -19.88 20.13 13.76
N VAL A 324 -18.56 20.25 13.85
CA VAL A 324 -17.60 19.51 13.03
C VAL A 324 -17.78 18.00 13.23
N LYS A 325 -17.87 17.54 14.50
CA LYS A 325 -18.09 16.11 14.80
C LYS A 325 -19.43 15.54 14.27
N ARG A 326 -20.46 16.40 14.19
CA ARG A 326 -21.77 16.00 13.61
C ARG A 326 -21.79 16.01 12.09
N ALA A 327 -20.91 16.79 11.47
CA ALA A 327 -20.90 16.98 10.02
C ALA A 327 -20.25 15.84 9.27
N VAL A 328 -19.35 15.10 9.91
CA VAL A 328 -18.64 13.99 9.27
C VAL A 328 -19.54 12.75 9.14
N SER A 329 -19.23 11.95 8.13
CA SER A 329 -19.98 10.70 7.82
C SER A 329 -19.86 9.67 8.95
N PRO A 330 -20.85 8.76 9.09
CA PRO A 330 -20.72 7.60 9.96
C PRO A 330 -19.46 6.79 9.67
N GLY A 331 -18.73 6.41 10.71
CA GLY A 331 -17.45 5.70 10.60
C GLY A 331 -16.23 6.60 10.40
N VAL A 332 -16.41 7.89 10.21
CA VAL A 332 -15.34 8.90 10.24
C VAL A 332 -15.26 9.54 11.63
N HIS A 333 -14.06 9.73 12.13
CA HIS A 333 -13.79 10.30 13.43
C HIS A 333 -12.95 11.57 13.31
N VAL A 334 -13.33 12.59 14.07
CA VAL A 334 -12.51 13.78 14.30
C VAL A 334 -11.53 13.44 15.43
N ALA A 335 -10.28 13.21 15.07
CA ALA A 335 -9.21 12.89 16.02
C ALA A 335 -8.80 14.15 16.80
N SER A 336 -8.73 15.29 16.12
CA SER A 336 -8.48 16.60 16.75
C SER A 336 -9.08 17.74 15.93
N LEU A 337 -9.35 18.86 16.60
CA LEU A 337 -9.65 20.14 15.98
C LEU A 337 -8.76 21.18 16.66
N THR A 338 -7.82 21.75 15.94
CA THR A 338 -6.81 22.64 16.51
C THR A 338 -6.82 23.98 15.80
N ARG A 339 -6.86 25.07 16.58
CA ARG A 339 -6.67 26.42 16.06
C ARG A 339 -5.23 26.56 15.55
N MET A 340 -5.06 27.15 14.37
CA MET A 340 -3.74 27.55 13.87
C MET A 340 -3.30 28.85 14.53
N GLU A 341 -2.26 28.82 15.35
CA GLU A 341 -1.64 29.99 15.92
C GLU A 341 -0.33 30.33 15.17
N PRO A 342 0.02 31.63 15.06
CA PRO A 342 -0.59 32.82 15.63
C PRO A 342 -1.48 33.63 14.66
N ASN A 343 -2.33 33.01 13.86
CA ASN A 343 -2.89 33.64 12.64
C ASN A 343 -4.41 33.89 12.71
N ASP A 344 -4.88 34.66 13.68
CA ASP A 344 -6.13 35.36 13.45
C ASP A 344 -5.85 36.52 12.47
N TRP A 345 -6.65 36.58 11.41
CA TRP A 345 -6.54 37.64 10.42
C TRP A 345 -7.75 38.55 10.45
N THR A 346 -7.51 39.84 10.67
CA THR A 346 -8.57 40.85 10.61
C THR A 346 -8.63 41.50 9.24
N CYS A 347 -9.80 41.45 8.61
CA CYS A 347 -10.03 42.05 7.32
C CYS A 347 -9.92 43.59 7.40
N PRO A 348 -9.01 44.22 6.65
CA PRO A 348 -8.84 45.68 6.73
C PRO A 348 -10.08 46.48 6.29
N SER A 349 -10.90 45.92 5.40
CA SER A 349 -12.06 46.59 4.84
C SER A 349 -13.34 46.43 5.67
N THR A 350 -13.48 45.31 6.41
CA THR A 350 -14.71 44.98 7.14
C THR A 350 -14.52 44.93 8.65
N GLY A 351 -13.28 44.94 9.15
CA GLY A 351 -12.96 44.76 10.57
C GLY A 351 -13.25 43.35 11.12
N ARG A 352 -13.77 42.40 10.29
CA ARG A 352 -14.10 41.05 10.72
C ARG A 352 -12.82 40.23 10.98
N THR A 353 -12.82 39.45 12.04
CA THR A 353 -11.73 38.54 12.37
C THR A 353 -12.00 37.16 11.78
N SER A 354 -11.01 36.61 11.10
CA SER A 354 -11.01 35.24 10.57
C SER A 354 -10.05 34.37 11.37
N ARG A 355 -10.50 33.18 11.69
CA ARG A 355 -9.72 32.16 12.42
C ARG A 355 -9.64 30.89 11.61
N THR A 356 -8.44 30.29 11.54
CA THR A 356 -8.19 29.05 10.80
C THR A 356 -8.07 27.87 11.76
N TYR A 357 -8.73 26.78 11.43
CA TYR A 357 -8.68 25.53 12.17
C TYR A 357 -8.14 24.41 11.28
N VAL A 358 -7.40 23.49 11.90
CA VAL A 358 -6.99 22.22 11.31
C VAL A 358 -7.80 21.12 11.97
N VAL A 359 -8.56 20.39 11.17
CA VAL A 359 -9.24 19.15 11.59
C VAL A 359 -8.42 17.94 11.18
N GLU A 360 -8.23 17.02 12.10
CA GLU A 360 -7.64 15.72 11.86
C GLU A 360 -8.73 14.66 11.77
N LEU A 361 -8.83 14.04 10.60
CA LEU A 361 -9.87 13.05 10.25
C LEU A 361 -9.26 11.68 10.09
N THR A 362 -9.92 10.67 10.62
CA THR A 362 -9.49 9.27 10.54
C THR A 362 -10.69 8.33 10.46
N SER A 363 -10.46 7.10 10.00
CA SER A 363 -11.45 6.02 10.06
C SER A 363 -10.76 4.68 10.35
N THR A 364 -11.43 3.84 11.12
CA THR A 364 -10.98 2.48 11.44
C THR A 364 -11.76 1.39 10.71
N THR A 365 -12.85 1.74 10.04
CA THR A 365 -13.78 0.78 9.42
C THR A 365 -14.03 1.04 7.94
N LEU A 366 -13.63 2.22 7.45
CA LEU A 366 -13.81 2.60 6.04
C LEU A 366 -12.47 2.56 5.31
N ALA A 367 -12.51 2.26 4.02
CA ALA A 367 -11.39 2.46 3.12
C ALA A 367 -11.08 3.98 3.08
N TRP A 368 -9.99 4.40 3.73
CA TRP A 368 -9.74 5.79 4.08
C TRP A 368 -8.49 6.33 3.40
N ASP A 369 -8.67 7.28 2.49
CA ASP A 369 -7.62 7.94 1.72
C ASP A 369 -7.75 9.48 1.74
N GLY A 370 -6.76 10.15 1.15
CA GLY A 370 -6.73 11.61 1.07
C GLY A 370 -7.91 12.20 0.29
N ARG A 371 -8.49 11.50 -0.69
CA ARG A 371 -9.68 11.95 -1.44
C ARG A 371 -10.91 11.95 -0.54
N ARG A 372 -11.18 10.85 0.17
CA ARG A 372 -12.30 10.76 1.12
C ARG A 372 -12.17 11.78 2.25
N ALA A 373 -10.96 12.00 2.75
CA ALA A 373 -10.73 13.06 3.75
C ALA A 373 -11.05 14.47 3.21
N THR A 374 -10.85 14.71 1.92
CA THR A 374 -11.25 15.99 1.29
C THR A 374 -12.77 16.08 1.12
N GLU A 375 -13.45 15.00 0.79
CA GLU A 375 -14.91 14.95 0.74
C GLU A 375 -15.53 15.28 2.10
N GLU A 376 -14.97 14.74 3.18
CA GLU A 376 -15.41 15.05 4.55
C GLU A 376 -15.11 16.49 4.95
N GLN A 377 -13.99 17.06 4.51
CA GLN A 377 -13.73 18.49 4.68
C GLN A 377 -14.82 19.36 4.02
N PHE A 378 -15.28 18.97 2.82
CA PHE A 378 -16.38 19.68 2.16
C PHE A 378 -17.68 19.58 2.94
N ARG A 379 -18.02 18.43 3.52
CA ARG A 379 -19.18 18.26 4.41
C ARG A 379 -19.10 19.17 5.65
N VAL A 380 -17.93 19.24 6.26
CA VAL A 380 -17.69 20.14 7.39
C VAL A 380 -17.91 21.60 6.95
N ARG A 381 -17.35 22.01 5.81
CA ARG A 381 -17.52 23.37 5.27
C ARG A 381 -18.99 23.69 4.97
N GLU A 382 -19.70 22.78 4.36
CA GLU A 382 -21.14 22.94 4.08
C GLU A 382 -21.96 23.09 5.36
N ALA A 383 -21.68 22.27 6.38
CA ALA A 383 -22.35 22.38 7.66
C ALA A 383 -22.08 23.74 8.36
N LEU A 384 -20.89 24.29 8.19
CA LEU A 384 -20.56 25.62 8.72
C LEU A 384 -21.23 26.73 7.90
N ALA A 385 -21.27 26.59 6.57
CA ALA A 385 -21.91 27.58 5.70
C ALA A 385 -23.43 27.72 5.93
N THR A 386 -24.08 26.66 6.44
CA THR A 386 -25.52 26.69 6.77
C THR A 386 -25.84 27.34 8.14
N GLY A 387 -24.89 28.03 8.77
CA GLY A 387 -25.09 28.78 9.99
C GLY A 387 -25.36 27.93 11.24
N ARG A 388 -24.88 26.69 11.27
CA ARG A 388 -25.09 25.76 12.40
C ARG A 388 -24.22 26.07 13.63
N VAL A 389 -23.31 27.02 13.55
CA VAL A 389 -22.44 27.44 14.66
C VAL A 389 -22.70 28.92 14.93
N PRO A 390 -23.30 29.27 16.10
CA PRO A 390 -23.51 30.65 16.46
C PRO A 390 -22.20 31.47 16.44
N GLY A 391 -22.24 32.69 15.90
CA GLY A 391 -21.08 33.58 15.82
C GLY A 391 -19.96 33.09 14.87
N ALA A 392 -20.21 32.07 14.02
CA ALA A 392 -19.25 31.64 13.04
C ALA A 392 -19.86 31.55 11.62
N GLU A 393 -19.14 32.05 10.65
CA GLU A 393 -19.47 31.99 9.23
C GLU A 393 -18.29 31.46 8.43
N LEU A 394 -18.51 30.54 7.50
CA LEU A 394 -17.43 30.00 6.65
C LEU A 394 -16.79 31.12 5.82
N ARG A 395 -15.46 31.17 5.77
CA ARG A 395 -14.67 32.10 4.95
C ARG A 395 -14.35 31.49 3.60
#